data_5c5a4508100c55ccd290c32b3d270319
#
_entry.id   5c5a4508100c55ccd290c32b3d270319
#
_cell.length_a   1.000
_cell.length_b   1.000
_cell.length_c   1.000
_cell.angle_alpha   90.00
_cell.angle_beta   90.00
_cell.angle_gamma   90.00
#
_symmetry.space_group_name_H-M   'P 1'
#
loop_
_entity.id
_entity.type
_entity.pdbx_description
1 polymer ?
#
loop_
_entity_poly.entity_id
_entity_poly.type
_entity_poly.pdbx_seq_one_letter_code
_entity_poly.pdbx_strand_id
1 'polypeptide(L)'
;TSGRLLTAEVSALSLPDSNLPSIQIPFRGRILKLPGDRRYSAWTFTVYDTNDGLWNDLHAWSNAINNHATNETPYNFADHNVNWTVNHYNINGEDILKKVMLHNCWPTIISPFELQYGAMDQLSQFSCTVEYEFFTII
;
A
#
# COMPACT_ATOMS: atom_id res chain seq x y z
N THR A 1 -4.20 10.54 -8.76
CA THR A 1 -3.15 10.90 -9.70
C THR A 1 -2.00 9.92 -9.69
N SER A 2 -1.43 9.63 -8.52
CA SER A 2 -0.32 8.67 -8.42
C SER A 2 -0.75 7.24 -8.78
N GLY A 3 -1.98 6.86 -8.48
CA GLY A 3 -2.48 5.50 -8.73
C GLY A 3 -2.56 5.11 -10.20
N ARG A 4 -2.65 6.07 -11.11
CA ARG A 4 -2.70 5.78 -12.54
C ARG A 4 -1.34 5.37 -13.11
N LEU A 5 -0.27 5.87 -12.53
CA LEU A 5 1.10 5.55 -12.94
C LEU A 5 1.57 4.21 -12.38
N LEU A 6 1.08 3.82 -11.21
CA LEU A 6 1.43 2.56 -10.57
C LEU A 6 1.16 1.34 -11.43
N THR A 7 0.13 1.36 -12.26
CA THR A 7 -0.29 0.20 -13.05
C THR A 7 0.79 -0.28 -14.02
N ALA A 8 1.61 0.62 -14.56
CA ALA A 8 2.63 0.30 -15.56
C ALA A 8 4.01 0.01 -14.96
N GLU A 9 4.26 0.43 -13.71
CA GLU A 9 5.61 0.48 -13.16
C GLU A 9 5.85 -0.50 -12.01
N VAL A 10 4.81 -1.13 -11.50
CA VAL A 10 4.94 -2.06 -10.37
C VAL A 10 5.66 -3.33 -10.79
N SER A 11 6.75 -3.66 -10.12
CA SER A 11 7.52 -4.87 -10.37
C SER A 11 7.09 -6.05 -9.51
N ALA A 12 6.69 -5.79 -8.28
CA ALA A 12 6.25 -6.83 -7.35
C ALA A 12 5.11 -6.30 -6.49
N LEU A 13 4.06 -7.08 -6.40
CA LEU A 13 2.82 -6.71 -5.74
C LEU A 13 2.18 -7.94 -5.14
N SER A 14 1.74 -7.84 -3.89
CA SER A 14 0.86 -8.82 -3.27
C SER A 14 -0.51 -8.20 -3.03
N LEU A 15 -1.54 -9.03 -2.97
CA LEU A 15 -2.84 -8.55 -2.56
C LEU A 15 -2.83 -8.32 -1.03
N PRO A 16 -3.60 -7.33 -0.54
CA PRO A 16 -3.67 -7.09 0.89
C PRO A 16 -4.28 -8.27 1.62
N ASP A 17 -3.81 -8.53 2.83
CA ASP A 17 -4.31 -9.58 3.68
C ASP A 17 -5.26 -9.03 4.74
N SER A 18 -6.08 -9.92 5.29
CA SER A 18 -6.99 -9.61 6.38
C SER A 18 -6.84 -10.65 7.45
N ASN A 19 -6.62 -10.22 8.66
CA ASN A 19 -6.46 -11.10 9.82
C ASN A 19 -7.64 -10.93 10.76
N LEU A 20 -8.31 -12.04 11.05
CA LEU A 20 -9.37 -12.11 12.06
C LEU A 20 -8.90 -13.04 13.18
N PRO A 21 -8.24 -12.49 14.21
CA PRO A 21 -7.70 -13.32 15.29
C PRO A 21 -8.82 -13.92 16.14
N SER A 22 -8.50 -15.01 16.80
CA SER A 22 -9.43 -15.64 17.73
C SER A 22 -9.22 -15.13 19.16
N ILE A 23 -10.32 -14.92 19.87
CA ILE A 23 -10.32 -14.68 21.30
C ILE A 23 -10.51 -16.02 21.99
N GLN A 24 -9.61 -16.34 22.91
CA GLN A 24 -9.68 -17.58 23.67
C GLN A 24 -10.31 -17.32 25.04
N ILE A 25 -11.39 -18.02 25.31
CA ILE A 25 -12.09 -17.95 26.61
C ILE A 25 -12.03 -19.32 27.25
N PRO A 26 -11.35 -19.46 28.41
CA PRO A 26 -11.35 -20.73 29.14
C PRO A 26 -12.73 -20.99 29.79
N PHE A 27 -13.29 -22.15 29.49
CA PHE A 27 -14.59 -22.54 30.03
C PHE A 27 -14.62 -24.05 30.35
N ARG A 28 -14.80 -24.41 31.62
CA ARG A 28 -14.93 -25.78 32.09
C ARG A 28 -13.86 -26.75 31.57
N GLY A 29 -12.57 -26.35 31.64
CA GLY A 29 -11.45 -27.16 31.20
C GLY A 29 -11.26 -27.18 29.68
N ARG A 30 -12.04 -26.43 28.93
CA ARG A 30 -11.91 -26.24 27.46
C ARG A 30 -11.68 -24.79 27.14
N ILE A 31 -11.04 -24.56 25.98
CA ILE A 31 -10.85 -23.21 25.45
C ILE A 31 -11.89 -23.01 24.37
N LEU A 32 -12.78 -22.04 24.56
CA LEU A 32 -13.68 -21.57 23.53
C LEU A 32 -12.97 -20.53 22.69
N LYS A 33 -13.04 -20.68 21.38
CA LYS A 33 -12.47 -19.74 20.43
C LYS A 33 -13.59 -18.94 19.78
N LEU A 34 -13.51 -17.63 19.92
CA LEU A 34 -14.44 -16.69 19.30
C LEU A 34 -13.68 -15.78 18.34
N PRO A 35 -14.32 -15.31 17.24
CA PRO A 35 -13.67 -14.32 16.39
C PRO A 35 -13.49 -13.00 17.15
N GLY A 36 -12.29 -12.45 17.03
CA GLY A 36 -11.94 -11.17 17.62
C GLY A 36 -12.07 -10.00 16.64
N ASP A 37 -11.32 -8.94 16.89
CA ASP A 37 -11.32 -7.76 16.05
C ASP A 37 -10.49 -8.00 14.78
N ARG A 38 -11.04 -7.58 13.65
CA ARG A 38 -10.35 -7.68 12.37
C ARG A 38 -9.21 -6.67 12.31
N ARG A 39 -8.05 -7.14 11.84
CA ARG A 39 -6.86 -6.32 11.66
C ARG A 39 -6.38 -6.39 10.22
N TYR A 40 -5.83 -5.28 9.76
CA TYR A 40 -5.27 -5.15 8.42
C TYR A 40 -3.79 -4.82 8.53
N SER A 41 -2.97 -5.57 7.80
CA SER A 41 -1.52 -5.31 7.71
C SER A 41 -1.24 -4.22 6.68
N ALA A 42 -0.18 -3.47 6.89
CA ALA A 42 0.29 -2.51 5.90
C ALA A 42 0.61 -3.21 4.58
N TRP A 43 0.30 -2.52 3.49
CA TRP A 43 0.48 -3.06 2.14
C TRP A 43 1.74 -2.48 1.52
N THR A 44 2.63 -3.35 1.05
CA THR A 44 3.90 -2.95 0.45
C THR A 44 3.95 -3.38 -1.00
N PHE A 45 4.43 -2.50 -1.84
CA PHE A 45 4.68 -2.79 -3.24
C PHE A 45 6.04 -2.25 -3.67
N THR A 46 6.63 -2.89 -4.68
CA THR A 46 7.92 -2.49 -5.25
C THR A 46 7.70 -1.94 -6.65
N VAL A 47 8.33 -0.84 -6.96
CA VAL A 47 8.15 -0.09 -8.19
C VAL A 47 9.50 0.13 -8.85
N TYR A 48 9.53 0.07 -10.18
CA TYR A 48 10.70 0.50 -10.94
C TYR A 48 10.80 2.02 -10.95
N ASP A 49 12.00 2.51 -10.79
CA ASP A 49 12.30 3.94 -10.95
C ASP A 49 12.38 4.27 -12.46
N THR A 50 11.33 4.87 -12.96
CA THR A 50 11.25 5.33 -14.34
C THR A 50 11.30 6.86 -14.39
N ASN A 51 11.39 7.40 -15.59
CA ASN A 51 11.39 8.86 -15.80
C ASN A 51 10.05 9.53 -15.54
N ASP A 52 9.02 8.76 -15.21
CA ASP A 52 7.66 9.29 -15.01
C ASP A 52 7.46 10.02 -13.68
N GLY A 53 8.47 10.00 -12.80
CA GLY A 53 8.44 10.80 -11.57
C GLY A 53 7.54 10.26 -10.47
N LEU A 54 7.24 8.97 -10.46
CA LEU A 54 6.37 8.36 -9.46
C LEU A 54 6.94 8.53 -8.04
N TRP A 55 8.26 8.41 -7.89
CA TRP A 55 8.92 8.62 -6.60
C TRP A 55 8.68 10.05 -6.07
N ASN A 56 8.79 11.04 -6.96
CA ASN A 56 8.51 12.43 -6.60
C ASN A 56 7.05 12.65 -6.24
N ASP A 57 6.13 12.00 -6.96
CA ASP A 57 4.70 12.09 -6.70
C ASP A 57 4.33 11.50 -5.33
N LEU A 58 4.92 10.37 -4.97
CA LEU A 58 4.71 9.75 -3.67
C LEU A 58 5.26 10.62 -2.54
N HIS A 59 6.43 11.20 -2.72
CA HIS A 59 6.99 12.14 -1.75
C HIS A 59 6.17 13.42 -1.63
N ALA A 60 5.64 13.93 -2.73
CA ALA A 60 4.75 15.09 -2.71
C ALA A 60 3.47 14.79 -1.93
N TRP A 61 2.90 13.60 -2.10
CA TRP A 61 1.74 13.18 -1.34
C TRP A 61 2.05 13.07 0.16
N SER A 62 3.16 12.42 0.52
CA SER A 62 3.62 12.33 1.90
C SER A 62 3.87 13.72 2.51
N ASN A 63 4.49 14.62 1.75
CA ASN A 63 4.76 15.99 2.19
C ASN A 63 3.48 16.82 2.36
N ALA A 64 2.44 16.54 1.57
CA ALA A 64 1.14 17.19 1.71
C ALA A 64 0.44 16.79 3.02
N ILE A 65 0.67 15.56 3.48
CA ILE A 65 0.11 15.09 4.76
C ILE A 65 0.87 15.71 5.94
N ASN A 66 2.21 15.71 5.87
CA ASN A 66 3.07 16.32 6.88
C ASN A 66 4.25 16.99 6.18
N ASN A 67 4.38 18.30 6.31
CA ASN A 67 5.42 19.05 5.63
C ASN A 67 6.79 18.74 6.23
N HIS A 68 7.74 18.35 5.40
CA HIS A 68 9.10 17.97 5.82
C HIS A 68 9.88 19.14 6.45
N ALA A 69 9.65 20.36 5.96
CA ALA A 69 10.40 21.52 6.40
C ALA A 69 9.80 22.18 7.65
N THR A 70 8.47 22.35 7.66
CA THR A 70 7.76 23.06 8.73
C THR A 70 7.19 22.12 9.77
N ASN A 71 7.08 20.83 9.46
CA ASN A 71 6.44 19.80 10.29
C ASN A 71 4.98 20.12 10.61
N GLU A 72 4.32 20.84 9.71
CA GLU A 72 2.91 21.15 9.83
C GLU A 72 2.05 20.05 9.20
N THR A 73 1.00 19.68 9.90
CA THR A 73 -0.01 18.75 9.38
C THR A 73 -1.28 19.53 9.07
N PRO A 74 -1.77 19.52 7.82
CA PRO A 74 -3.03 20.16 7.50
C PRO A 74 -4.18 19.58 8.32
N TYR A 75 -5.10 20.42 8.73
CA TYR A 75 -6.17 20.09 9.68
C TYR A 75 -7.21 19.10 9.14
N ASN A 76 -7.22 18.84 7.85
CA ASN A 76 -8.30 18.09 7.21
C ASN A 76 -7.78 16.73 6.70
N PHE A 77 -7.90 15.72 7.53
CA PHE A 77 -7.50 14.35 7.21
C PHE A 77 -8.20 13.80 5.96
N ALA A 78 -9.45 14.20 5.75
CA ALA A 78 -10.25 13.70 4.63
C ALA A 78 -9.72 14.11 3.26
N ASP A 79 -9.00 15.22 3.17
CA ASP A 79 -8.51 15.75 1.90
C ASP A 79 -7.23 15.03 1.43
N HIS A 80 -6.54 14.31 2.31
CA HIS A 80 -5.26 13.68 2.01
C HIS A 80 -5.35 12.16 1.90
N ASN A 81 -6.41 11.57 2.42
CA ASN A 81 -6.64 10.14 2.31
C ASN A 81 -7.37 9.83 1.01
N VAL A 82 -6.86 8.87 0.27
CA VAL A 82 -7.42 8.47 -1.02
C VAL A 82 -7.76 6.99 -1.00
N ASN A 83 -8.67 6.61 -1.87
CA ASN A 83 -9.01 5.21 -2.08
C ASN A 83 -8.24 4.69 -3.30
N TRP A 84 -7.56 3.58 -3.11
CA TRP A 84 -6.82 2.92 -4.18
C TRP A 84 -7.47 1.61 -4.56
N THR A 85 -7.46 1.33 -5.85
CA THR A 85 -7.97 0.07 -6.38
C THR A 85 -6.80 -0.79 -6.88
N VAL A 86 -6.73 -2.01 -6.38
CA VAL A 86 -5.77 -3.02 -6.82
C VAL A 86 -6.50 -4.02 -7.70
N ASN A 87 -6.07 -4.14 -8.95
CA ASN A 87 -6.66 -5.05 -9.92
C ASN A 87 -5.69 -6.19 -10.23
N HIS A 88 -6.17 -7.41 -10.14
CA HIS A 88 -5.44 -8.58 -10.60
C HIS A 88 -6.04 -9.04 -11.94
N TYR A 89 -5.25 -8.93 -12.99
CA TYR A 89 -5.66 -9.26 -14.35
C TYR A 89 -5.34 -10.72 -14.70
N ASN A 90 -6.03 -11.24 -15.70
CA ASN A 90 -5.68 -12.53 -16.30
C ASN A 90 -4.37 -12.40 -17.10
N ILE A 91 -3.90 -13.54 -17.63
CA ILE A 91 -2.64 -13.60 -18.39
C ILE A 91 -2.67 -12.74 -19.65
N ASN A 92 -3.84 -12.49 -20.20
CA ASN A 92 -4.02 -11.65 -21.40
C ASN A 92 -4.08 -10.15 -21.06
N GLY A 93 -4.23 -9.80 -19.78
CA GLY A 93 -4.32 -8.41 -19.34
C GLY A 93 -5.65 -7.72 -19.65
N GLU A 94 -6.65 -8.44 -20.12
CA GLU A 94 -7.94 -7.88 -20.52
C GLU A 94 -9.02 -8.01 -19.43
N ASP A 95 -9.07 -9.16 -18.77
CA ASP A 95 -10.08 -9.43 -17.77
C ASP A 95 -9.55 -9.28 -16.35
N ILE A 96 -10.32 -8.65 -15.49
CA ILE A 96 -10.00 -8.49 -14.09
C ILE A 96 -10.49 -9.72 -13.32
N LEU A 97 -9.55 -10.49 -12.76
CA LEU A 97 -9.85 -11.67 -11.97
C LEU A 97 -10.23 -11.31 -10.53
N LYS A 98 -9.52 -10.35 -9.95
CA LYS A 98 -9.75 -9.89 -8.59
C LYS A 98 -9.60 -8.38 -8.53
N LYS A 99 -10.51 -7.74 -7.83
CA LYS A 99 -10.49 -6.30 -7.63
C LYS A 99 -10.67 -6.01 -6.14
N VAL A 100 -9.73 -5.29 -5.59
CA VAL A 100 -9.73 -4.90 -4.18
C VAL A 100 -9.60 -3.39 -4.11
N MET A 101 -10.42 -2.76 -3.29
CA MET A 101 -10.35 -1.33 -3.03
C MET A 101 -9.85 -1.10 -1.61
N LEU A 102 -8.74 -0.39 -1.48
CA LEU A 102 -8.19 0.07 -0.21
C LEU A 102 -8.80 1.42 0.13
N HIS A 103 -9.33 1.55 1.34
CA HIS A 103 -10.00 2.76 1.78
C HIS A 103 -9.11 3.56 2.72
N ASN A 104 -9.09 4.87 2.52
CA ASN A 104 -8.34 5.83 3.32
C ASN A 104 -6.84 5.50 3.41
N CYS A 105 -6.21 5.42 2.25
CA CYS A 105 -4.79 5.07 2.14
C CYS A 105 -3.90 6.30 2.31
N TRP A 106 -2.73 6.07 2.92
CA TRP A 106 -1.64 7.06 2.94
C TRP A 106 -0.29 6.34 2.94
N PRO A 107 0.75 6.94 2.34
CA PRO A 107 2.07 6.33 2.37
C PRO A 107 2.72 6.49 3.75
N THR A 108 3.20 5.41 4.32
CA THR A 108 3.93 5.44 5.59
C THR A 108 5.42 5.45 5.39
N ILE A 109 5.92 4.60 4.48
CA ILE A 109 7.34 4.47 4.19
C ILE A 109 7.55 4.48 2.69
N ILE A 110 8.42 5.37 2.22
CA ILE A 110 8.92 5.38 0.86
C ILE A 110 10.41 5.08 0.96
N SER A 111 10.83 3.89 0.52
CA SER A 111 12.23 3.51 0.65
C SER A 111 13.11 4.27 -0.33
N PRO A 112 14.38 4.55 0.01
CA PRO A 112 15.33 5.09 -0.95
C PRO A 112 15.69 4.02 -1.96
N PHE A 113 16.13 4.44 -3.16
CA PHE A 113 16.78 3.51 -4.06
C PHE A 113 18.29 3.48 -3.84
N GLU A 114 18.86 2.31 -4.11
CA GLU A 114 20.30 2.17 -4.08
C GLU A 114 20.89 2.69 -5.38
N LEU A 115 21.83 3.61 -5.25
CA LEU A 115 22.60 4.15 -6.37
C LEU A 115 23.95 3.43 -6.39
N GLN A 116 24.09 2.45 -7.30
CA GLN A 116 25.34 1.72 -7.49
C GLN A 116 25.97 2.09 -8.82
N TYR A 117 27.21 2.52 -8.78
CA TYR A 117 27.96 2.91 -9.98
C TYR A 117 28.25 1.72 -10.91
N GLY A 118 28.35 0.51 -10.37
CA GLY A 118 28.67 -0.68 -11.13
C GLY A 118 27.48 -1.56 -11.52
N ALA A 119 26.26 -1.16 -11.20
CA ALA A 119 25.06 -1.93 -11.53
C ALA A 119 24.66 -1.70 -12.98
N MET A 120 25.19 -2.53 -13.86
CA MET A 120 24.80 -2.58 -15.26
C MET A 120 23.62 -3.56 -15.41
N ASP A 121 22.69 -3.27 -16.32
CA ASP A 121 21.56 -4.11 -16.68
C ASP A 121 20.51 -4.32 -15.57
N GLN A 122 20.55 -3.51 -14.50
CA GLN A 122 19.53 -3.52 -13.45
C GLN A 122 18.75 -2.22 -13.41
N LEU A 123 17.43 -2.33 -13.41
CA LEU A 123 16.56 -1.18 -13.19
C LEU A 123 16.54 -0.85 -11.70
N SER A 124 16.65 0.43 -11.38
CA SER A 124 16.49 0.90 -10.01
C SER A 124 15.07 0.63 -9.52
N GLN A 125 14.96 0.12 -8.31
CA GLN A 125 13.68 -0.18 -7.68
C GLN A 125 13.59 0.50 -6.33
N PHE A 126 12.39 0.89 -5.97
CA PHE A 126 12.09 1.32 -4.61
C PHE A 126 10.79 0.68 -4.14
N SER A 127 10.61 0.58 -2.84
CA SER A 127 9.38 0.07 -2.27
C SER A 127 8.63 1.17 -1.53
N CYS A 128 7.32 1.07 -1.54
CA CYS A 128 6.45 1.96 -0.80
C CYS A 128 5.52 1.12 0.06
N THR A 129 5.41 1.49 1.33
CA THR A 129 4.47 0.90 2.26
C THR A 129 3.32 1.86 2.48
N VAL A 130 2.11 1.37 2.28
CA VAL A 130 0.87 2.14 2.41
C VAL A 130 0.04 1.53 3.52
N GLU A 131 -0.42 2.33 4.44
CA GLU A 131 -1.44 1.94 5.38
C GLU A 131 -2.82 2.36 4.90
N TYR A 132 -3.81 1.59 5.26
CA TYR A 132 -5.21 1.79 4.91
C TYR A 132 -6.09 1.41 6.09
N GLU A 133 -7.28 1.97 6.13
CA GLU A 133 -8.23 1.70 7.21
C GLU A 133 -8.85 0.32 7.08
N PHE A 134 -9.35 -0.01 5.88
CA PHE A 134 -9.91 -1.32 5.54
C PHE A 134 -9.91 -1.50 4.03
N PHE A 135 -10.18 -2.72 3.57
CA PHE A 135 -10.37 -2.96 2.14
C PHE A 135 -11.68 -3.70 1.88
N THR A 136 -12.18 -3.53 0.67
CA THR A 136 -13.36 -4.25 0.18
C THR A 136 -13.02 -5.01 -1.07
N ILE A 137 -13.58 -6.21 -1.22
CA ILE A 137 -13.47 -7.00 -2.43
C ILE A 137 -14.69 -6.69 -3.31
N ILE A 138 -14.41 -6.28 -4.52
CA ILE A 138 -15.46 -5.89 -5.47
C ILE A 138 -15.72 -7.00 -6.47
#